data_f1bb4e13d2890c9c9b150de89810f32a
#
_entry.id   f1bb4e13d2890c9c9b150de89810f32a
#
_cell.length_a   1.000
_cell.length_b   1.000
_cell.length_c   1.000
_cell.angle_alpha   90.00
_cell.angle_beta   90.00
_cell.angle_gamma   90.00
#
_symmetry.space_group_name_H-M   'P 1'
#
loop_
_entity.id
_entity.type
_entity.pdbx_description
1 polymer ?
#
loop_
_entity_poly.entity_id
_entity_poly.type
_entity_poly.pdbx_seq_one_letter_code
_entity_poly.pdbx_strand_id
1 'polypeptide(L)'
;MMMATVLVALMAFAVQSCGSDDKDDLSSSPYEIVGAFNVQQKGELTDTDIASLKEKFAQSVTGTYMTDQMAESTTDQLVQKYIANLRELAGTGESTAVFTITITTTNLKTKKQVCKWDIEWNKGSVSGKKY
;
A
#
# COMPACT_ATOMS: atom_id res chain seq x y z
N MET A 1 -4.95 12.02 2.83
CA MET A 1 -5.56 12.03 4.17
C MET A 1 -6.79 11.17 4.23
N MET A 2 -7.77 11.47 3.43
CA MET A 2 -9.01 10.68 3.43
C MET A 2 -8.75 9.21 3.15
N MET A 3 -7.89 8.94 2.19
CA MET A 3 -7.60 7.58 1.81
C MET A 3 -6.94 6.80 2.95
N ALA A 4 -6.00 7.43 3.63
CA ALA A 4 -5.35 6.79 4.77
C ALA A 4 -6.35 6.51 5.88
N THR A 5 -7.26 7.45 6.10
CA THR A 5 -8.29 7.29 7.12
C THR A 5 -9.19 6.10 6.79
N VAL A 6 -9.56 5.96 5.53
CA VAL A 6 -10.40 4.85 5.11
C VAL A 6 -9.69 3.52 5.31
N LEU A 7 -8.42 3.48 4.95
CA LEU A 7 -7.64 2.26 5.15
C LEU A 7 -7.53 1.89 6.61
N VAL A 8 -7.29 2.88 7.45
CA VAL A 8 -7.21 2.64 8.89
C VAL A 8 -8.53 2.12 9.40
N ALA A 9 -9.64 2.67 8.91
CA ALA A 9 -10.96 2.22 9.33
C ALA A 9 -11.17 0.76 8.93
N LEU A 10 -10.74 0.38 7.74
CA LEU A 10 -10.87 -1.00 7.31
C LEU A 10 -10.02 -1.93 8.17
N MET A 11 -8.81 -1.50 8.51
CA MET A 11 -7.95 -2.28 9.38
C MET A 11 -8.56 -2.43 10.76
N ALA A 12 -9.10 -1.34 11.29
CA ALA A 12 -9.75 -1.38 12.58
C ALA A 12 -10.93 -2.35 12.57
N PHE A 13 -11.64 -2.38 11.49
CA PHE A 13 -12.76 -3.30 11.35
C PHE A 13 -12.26 -4.75 11.37
N ALA A 14 -11.20 -5.03 10.65
CA ALA A 14 -10.60 -6.37 10.64
C ALA A 14 -10.13 -6.77 12.03
N VAL A 15 -9.50 -5.85 12.73
CA VAL A 15 -9.05 -6.09 14.09
C VAL A 15 -10.24 -6.37 15.00
N GLN A 16 -11.29 -5.60 14.84
CA GLN A 16 -12.48 -5.77 15.63
C GLN A 16 -13.10 -7.14 15.40
N SER A 17 -13.11 -7.57 14.17
CA SER A 17 -13.59 -8.88 13.81
C SER A 17 -12.77 -9.98 14.46
N CYS A 18 -11.46 -9.83 14.47
CA CYS A 18 -10.57 -10.79 15.10
C CYS A 18 -10.71 -10.73 16.61
N GLY A 19 -10.89 -9.54 17.16
CA GLY A 19 -10.97 -9.36 18.61
C GLY A 19 -12.17 -10.02 19.22
N SER A 20 -13.22 -10.24 18.44
CA SER A 20 -14.41 -10.89 18.97
C SER A 20 -14.19 -12.38 19.20
N ASP A 21 -13.16 -12.94 18.63
CA ASP A 21 -12.85 -14.35 18.78
C ASP A 21 -11.65 -14.53 19.69
N ASP A 22 -11.86 -14.26 20.94
CA ASP A 22 -10.77 -14.26 21.91
C ASP A 22 -9.97 -15.53 21.95
N LYS A 23 -10.65 -16.62 21.73
CA LYS A 23 -10.00 -17.92 21.80
C LYS A 23 -9.06 -18.15 20.63
N ASP A 24 -9.16 -17.33 19.61
CA ASP A 24 -8.36 -17.51 18.40
C ASP A 24 -7.19 -16.57 18.35
N ASP A 25 -6.82 -16.01 19.48
CA ASP A 25 -5.65 -15.14 19.57
C ASP A 25 -4.41 -15.80 19.05
N LEU A 26 -4.38 -17.11 19.14
CA LEU A 26 -3.24 -17.88 18.68
C LEU A 26 -2.98 -17.70 17.21
N SER A 27 -4.04 -17.44 16.44
CA SER A 27 -3.94 -17.38 15.00
C SER A 27 -3.70 -15.97 14.48
N SER A 28 -4.07 -14.95 15.25
CA SER A 28 -3.96 -13.60 14.74
C SER A 28 -2.59 -13.01 15.04
N SER A 29 -2.14 -12.20 14.12
CA SER A 29 -0.86 -11.51 14.24
C SER A 29 -1.02 -10.07 13.79
N PRO A 30 -0.23 -9.17 14.37
CA PRO A 30 -0.19 -7.80 13.87
C PRO A 30 0.68 -7.75 12.60
N TYR A 31 0.24 -6.96 11.65
CA TYR A 31 0.95 -6.78 10.39
C TYR A 31 1.12 -5.30 10.12
N GLU A 32 2.17 -4.96 9.40
CA GLU A 32 2.41 -3.60 8.97
C GLU A 32 2.53 -3.57 7.45
N ILE A 33 1.76 -2.69 6.82
CA ILE A 33 1.82 -2.47 5.38
C ILE A 33 2.45 -1.11 5.18
N VAL A 34 3.62 -1.08 4.58
CA VAL A 34 4.40 0.16 4.43
C VAL A 34 4.55 0.49 2.96
N GLY A 35 4.24 1.74 2.61
CA GLY A 35 4.49 2.26 1.28
C GLY A 35 5.72 3.15 1.29
N ALA A 36 6.59 2.95 0.31
CA ALA A 36 7.78 3.79 0.12
C ALA A 36 7.72 4.39 -1.28
N PHE A 37 7.95 5.70 -1.36
CA PHE A 37 7.87 6.43 -2.62
C PHE A 37 9.27 6.88 -3.03
N ASN A 38 9.66 6.51 -4.24
CA ASN A 38 11.00 6.81 -4.72
C ASN A 38 10.94 7.37 -6.14
N VAL A 39 11.47 8.57 -6.33
CA VAL A 39 11.45 9.25 -7.62
C VAL A 39 12.77 9.03 -8.33
N GLN A 40 12.72 8.40 -9.49
CA GLN A 40 13.89 8.22 -10.34
C GLN A 40 14.07 9.42 -11.27
N GLN A 41 12.96 9.94 -11.78
CA GLN A 41 13.00 11.10 -12.68
C GLN A 41 11.82 12.00 -12.37
N LYS A 42 12.11 13.23 -12.00
CA LYS A 42 11.07 14.17 -11.58
C LYS A 42 10.17 14.58 -12.75
N GLY A 43 10.76 14.76 -13.94
CA GLY A 43 9.98 15.14 -15.09
C GLY A 43 9.21 16.43 -14.88
N GLU A 44 7.93 16.42 -15.23
CA GLU A 44 7.07 17.59 -15.08
C GLU A 44 6.57 17.80 -13.65
N LEU A 45 6.83 16.87 -12.76
CA LEU A 45 6.32 16.96 -11.38
C LEU A 45 7.00 18.09 -10.62
N THR A 46 6.19 18.86 -9.91
CA THR A 46 6.73 19.88 -9.00
C THR A 46 6.99 19.25 -7.64
N ASP A 47 7.68 19.98 -6.78
CA ASP A 47 7.91 19.51 -5.42
C ASP A 47 6.60 19.30 -4.69
N THR A 48 5.60 20.13 -4.97
CA THR A 48 4.27 20.00 -4.39
C THR A 48 3.60 18.72 -4.87
N ASP A 49 3.72 18.41 -6.16
CA ASP A 49 3.16 17.19 -6.72
C ASP A 49 3.79 15.96 -6.08
N ILE A 50 5.10 15.97 -5.93
CA ILE A 50 5.83 14.87 -5.33
C ILE A 50 5.41 14.69 -3.87
N ALA A 51 5.27 15.78 -3.14
CA ALA A 51 4.84 15.72 -1.74
C ALA A 51 3.43 15.13 -1.64
N SER A 52 2.53 15.52 -2.55
CA SER A 52 1.17 15.00 -2.56
C SER A 52 1.14 13.50 -2.86
N LEU A 53 1.92 13.07 -3.83
CA LEU A 53 1.99 11.65 -4.17
C LEU A 53 2.57 10.85 -3.03
N LYS A 54 3.61 11.37 -2.41
CA LYS A 54 4.23 10.73 -1.26
C LYS A 54 3.23 10.58 -0.12
N GLU A 55 2.46 11.62 0.13
CA GLU A 55 1.45 11.59 1.18
C GLU A 55 0.36 10.56 0.88
N LYS A 56 0.00 10.40 -0.38
CA LYS A 56 -1.03 9.45 -0.77
C LYS A 56 -0.56 8.00 -0.75
N PHE A 57 0.64 7.75 -1.21
CA PHE A 57 1.10 6.39 -1.49
C PHE A 57 2.16 5.88 -0.54
N ALA A 58 2.89 6.75 0.14
CA ALA A 58 3.91 6.33 1.10
C ALA A 58 3.30 6.33 2.50
N GLN A 59 2.30 5.47 2.70
CA GLN A 59 1.60 5.37 3.96
C GLN A 59 2.01 4.11 4.70
N SER A 60 1.91 4.15 6.02
CA SER A 60 2.17 3.00 6.86
C SER A 60 0.90 2.69 7.63
N VAL A 61 0.41 1.47 7.49
CA VAL A 61 -0.84 1.04 8.11
C VAL A 61 -0.59 -0.26 8.86
N THR A 62 -1.15 -0.35 10.06
CA THR A 62 -1.06 -1.59 10.84
C THR A 62 -2.44 -2.19 11.01
N GLY A 63 -2.49 -3.51 11.11
CA GLY A 63 -3.74 -4.22 11.33
C GLY A 63 -3.44 -5.61 11.82
N THR A 64 -4.49 -6.32 12.22
CA THR A 64 -4.37 -7.68 12.73
C THR A 64 -5.12 -8.63 11.80
N TYR A 65 -4.46 -9.69 11.39
CA TYR A 65 -5.04 -10.69 10.49
C TYR A 65 -4.76 -12.08 11.04
N MET A 66 -5.65 -13.01 10.71
CA MET A 66 -5.53 -14.37 11.22
C MET A 66 -4.45 -15.17 10.51
N THR A 67 -4.19 -14.87 9.25
CA THR A 67 -3.17 -15.59 8.48
C THR A 67 -2.37 -14.62 7.63
N ASP A 68 -1.18 -15.07 7.25
CA ASP A 68 -0.35 -14.30 6.31
C ASP A 68 -1.09 -14.12 4.99
N GLN A 69 -1.84 -15.13 4.59
CA GLN A 69 -2.59 -15.08 3.34
C GLN A 69 -3.63 -13.97 3.36
N MET A 70 -4.28 -13.75 4.48
CA MET A 70 -5.26 -12.66 4.60
C MET A 70 -4.58 -11.31 4.50
N ALA A 71 -3.43 -11.16 5.14
CA ALA A 71 -2.65 -9.93 5.06
C ALA A 71 -2.18 -9.69 3.63
N GLU A 72 -1.74 -10.74 2.96
CA GLU A 72 -1.30 -10.66 1.58
C GLU A 72 -2.45 -10.25 0.66
N SER A 73 -3.62 -10.83 0.86
CA SER A 73 -4.79 -10.50 0.07
C SER A 73 -5.18 -9.03 0.24
N THR A 74 -5.12 -8.54 1.46
CA THR A 74 -5.40 -7.13 1.72
C THR A 74 -4.39 -6.23 1.02
N THR A 75 -3.12 -6.64 1.03
CA THR A 75 -2.07 -5.89 0.36
C THR A 75 -2.30 -5.89 -1.15
N ASP A 76 -2.67 -7.02 -1.72
CA ASP A 76 -2.94 -7.11 -3.15
C ASP A 76 -4.06 -6.16 -3.55
N GLN A 77 -5.11 -6.09 -2.74
CA GLN A 77 -6.23 -5.19 -3.01
C GLN A 77 -5.80 -3.73 -2.93
N LEU A 78 -4.98 -3.40 -1.96
CA LEU A 78 -4.46 -2.04 -1.81
C LEU A 78 -3.61 -1.65 -3.01
N VAL A 79 -2.76 -2.56 -3.47
CA VAL A 79 -1.91 -2.31 -4.62
C VAL A 79 -2.76 -2.07 -5.87
N GLN A 80 -3.78 -2.90 -6.09
CA GLN A 80 -4.66 -2.72 -7.24
C GLN A 80 -5.38 -1.38 -7.19
N LYS A 81 -5.76 -0.94 -6.01
CA LYS A 81 -6.39 0.35 -5.83
C LYS A 81 -5.42 1.48 -6.19
N TYR A 82 -4.18 1.38 -5.74
CA TYR A 82 -3.17 2.38 -6.07
C TYR A 82 -2.89 2.41 -7.57
N ILE A 83 -2.80 1.24 -8.19
CA ILE A 83 -2.57 1.16 -9.64
C ILE A 83 -3.72 1.83 -10.39
N ALA A 84 -4.96 1.57 -9.98
CA ALA A 84 -6.10 2.18 -10.61
C ALA A 84 -6.08 3.70 -10.47
N ASN A 85 -5.74 4.19 -9.29
CA ASN A 85 -5.66 5.63 -9.05
C ASN A 85 -4.58 6.28 -9.93
N LEU A 86 -3.44 5.61 -10.06
CA LEU A 86 -2.35 6.12 -10.88
C LEU A 86 -2.73 6.12 -12.36
N ARG A 87 -3.44 5.10 -12.80
CA ARG A 87 -3.88 5.03 -14.20
C ARG A 87 -4.86 6.15 -14.54
N GLU A 88 -5.69 6.52 -13.58
CA GLU A 88 -6.56 7.66 -13.76
C GLU A 88 -5.77 8.93 -13.95
N LEU A 89 -4.74 9.12 -13.13
CA LEU A 89 -3.87 10.29 -13.28
C LEU A 89 -3.14 10.26 -14.61
N ALA A 90 -2.71 9.08 -15.04
CA ALA A 90 -1.98 8.94 -16.30
C ALA A 90 -2.84 9.34 -17.49
N GLY A 91 -4.15 9.15 -17.39
CA GLY A 91 -5.06 9.47 -18.47
C GLY A 91 -5.30 10.96 -18.66
N THR A 92 -4.83 11.80 -17.74
CA THR A 92 -5.12 13.22 -17.77
C THR A 92 -4.10 14.05 -18.56
N GLY A 93 -3.00 13.44 -19.00
CA GLY A 93 -2.00 14.18 -19.74
C GLY A 93 -0.74 13.38 -19.94
N GLU A 94 0.25 14.04 -20.53
CA GLU A 94 1.55 13.41 -20.78
C GLU A 94 2.44 13.55 -19.55
N SER A 95 3.20 12.52 -19.28
CA SER A 95 4.11 12.53 -18.14
C SER A 95 5.50 12.14 -18.60
N THR A 96 6.51 12.80 -18.04
CA THR A 96 7.91 12.45 -18.24
C THR A 96 8.53 11.95 -16.95
N ALA A 97 7.73 11.86 -15.90
CA ALA A 97 8.20 11.41 -14.60
C ALA A 97 8.36 9.91 -14.54
N VAL A 98 9.30 9.46 -13.74
CA VAL A 98 9.50 8.04 -13.45
C VAL A 98 9.64 7.91 -11.94
N PHE A 99 8.76 7.13 -11.33
CA PHE A 99 8.85 6.88 -9.90
C PHE A 99 8.34 5.48 -9.58
N THR A 100 8.68 5.00 -8.41
CA THR A 100 8.30 3.68 -7.95
C THR A 100 7.70 3.78 -6.55
N ILE A 101 6.62 3.06 -6.33
CA ILE A 101 6.03 2.91 -5.01
C ILE A 101 6.23 1.45 -4.60
N THR A 102 6.91 1.24 -3.48
CA THR A 102 7.15 -0.10 -2.97
C THR A 102 6.24 -0.34 -1.78
N ILE A 103 5.42 -1.38 -1.86
CA ILE A 103 4.50 -1.76 -0.79
C ILE A 103 5.01 -3.06 -0.18
N THR A 104 5.33 -3.02 1.10
CA THR A 104 5.84 -4.19 1.81
C THR A 104 4.95 -4.50 2.99
N THR A 105 4.57 -5.74 3.14
CA THR A 105 3.78 -6.20 4.27
C THR A 105 4.61 -7.16 5.10
N THR A 106 4.67 -6.88 6.40
CA THR A 106 5.48 -7.64 7.33
C THR A 106 4.62 -8.13 8.47
N ASN A 107 4.82 -9.39 8.84
CA ASN A 107 4.21 -9.95 10.04
C ASN A 107 5.06 -9.51 11.23
N LEU A 108 4.49 -8.66 12.07
CA LEU A 108 5.25 -8.08 13.18
C LEU A 108 5.55 -9.07 14.28
N LYS A 109 4.78 -10.14 14.35
CA LYS A 109 5.00 -11.18 15.35
C LYS A 109 6.20 -12.06 14.98
N THR A 110 6.28 -12.48 13.72
CA THR A 110 7.38 -13.31 13.24
C THR A 110 8.53 -12.48 12.67
N LYS A 111 8.26 -11.20 12.40
CA LYS A 111 9.22 -10.28 11.79
C LYS A 111 9.63 -10.70 10.40
N LYS A 112 8.76 -11.43 9.72
CA LYS A 112 9.02 -11.90 8.36
C LYS A 112 8.17 -11.12 7.38
N GLN A 113 8.77 -10.86 6.21
CA GLN A 113 8.05 -10.24 5.13
C GLN A 113 7.03 -11.21 4.55
N VAL A 114 5.80 -10.76 4.43
CA VAL A 114 4.71 -11.56 3.88
C VAL A 114 4.66 -11.43 2.37
N CYS A 115 4.72 -10.20 1.89
CA CYS A 115 4.71 -9.95 0.45
C CYS A 115 5.28 -8.57 0.16
N LYS A 116 5.63 -8.36 -1.09
CA LYS A 116 6.20 -7.10 -1.54
C LYS A 116 5.75 -6.84 -2.97
N TRP A 117 5.39 -5.59 -3.23
CA TRP A 117 5.00 -5.12 -4.56
C TRP A 117 5.79 -3.89 -4.93
N ASP A 118 6.12 -3.76 -6.21
CA ASP A 118 6.59 -2.51 -6.78
C ASP A 118 5.55 -2.03 -7.77
N ILE A 119 5.14 -0.77 -7.62
CA ILE A 119 4.25 -0.12 -8.57
C ILE A 119 5.10 0.92 -9.28
N GLU A 120 5.24 0.79 -10.58
CA GLU A 120 6.09 1.68 -11.36
C GLU A 120 5.25 2.63 -12.21
N TRP A 121 5.61 3.90 -12.13
CA TRP A 121 5.10 4.92 -13.04
C TRP A 121 6.25 5.28 -13.96
N ASN A 122 6.12 4.94 -15.23
CA ASN A 122 7.15 5.22 -16.22
C ASN A 122 6.53 6.04 -17.32
N LYS A 123 6.68 7.37 -17.21
CA LYS A 123 6.17 8.31 -18.20
C LYS A 123 4.69 8.09 -18.48
N GLY A 124 3.93 7.86 -17.42
CA GLY A 124 2.49 7.67 -17.54
C GLY A 124 2.06 6.21 -17.69
N SER A 125 2.99 5.31 -17.85
CA SER A 125 2.68 3.89 -17.95
C SER A 125 2.77 3.28 -16.56
N VAL A 126 1.68 2.70 -16.08
CA VAL A 126 1.60 2.17 -14.72
C VAL A 126 1.60 0.65 -14.76
N SER A 127 2.49 0.05 -13.99
CA SER A 127 2.56 -1.39 -13.90
C SER A 127 2.86 -1.79 -12.46
N GLY A 128 2.49 -3.03 -12.12
CA GLY A 128 2.77 -3.58 -10.79
C GLY A 128 3.52 -4.89 -10.91
N LYS A 129 4.45 -5.10 -10.01
CA LYS A 129 5.21 -6.34 -9.95
C LYS A 129 5.18 -6.87 -8.54
N LYS A 130 4.73 -8.10 -8.38
CA LYS A 130 4.71 -8.77 -7.08
C LYS A 130 5.92 -9.68 -6.97
N TYR A 131 6.58 -9.65 -5.84
CA TYR A 131 7.77 -10.47 -5.58
C TYR A 131 7.41 -11.76 -4.85
#